data_5f54deea97beaa523bd8184c031e43a4
#
_entry.id   5f54deea97beaa523bd8184c031e43a4
#
_cell.length_a   1.000
_cell.length_b   1.000
_cell.length_c   1.000
_cell.angle_alpha   90.00
_cell.angle_beta   90.00
_cell.angle_gamma   90.00
#
_symmetry.space_group_name_H-M   'P 1'
#
loop_
_entity.id
_entity.type
_entity.pdbx_description
1 polymer ?
#
loop_
_entity_poly.entity_id
_entity_poly.type
_entity_poly.pdbx_seq_one_letter_code
_entity_poly.pdbx_strand_id
1 'polypeptide(L)'
;EIVSRYPVARSALIPLLHLAQEQEGWISKPAIQFIAKMLKMAPIRVYEVASFYFMFHLQPVGKVAHFQICGTTSCMICGAEDLISVCQKKIAKNAHDISKNGMFSWEEVECLGACANAPMVQIGKDYYEDLTAQKFSHLIDELANGKIPTPGPQNNRYCLLYTSPSPRD
;
A
#
# COMPACT_ATOMS: atom_id res chain seq x y z
N GLU A 1 -14.87 -1.87 -21.66
CA GLU A 1 -13.81 -2.85 -21.94
C GLU A 1 -13.54 -3.80 -20.78
N ILE A 2 -13.35 -3.35 -19.52
CA ILE A 2 -13.14 -4.26 -18.37
C ILE A 2 -14.36 -5.14 -18.11
N VAL A 3 -15.55 -4.54 -18.06
CA VAL A 3 -16.81 -5.26 -17.78
C VAL A 3 -17.09 -6.36 -18.82
N SER A 4 -16.74 -6.14 -20.08
CA SER A 4 -16.96 -7.13 -21.15
C SER A 4 -16.06 -8.38 -21.08
N ARG A 5 -15.03 -8.38 -20.21
CA ARG A 5 -14.16 -9.54 -19.98
C ARG A 5 -14.77 -10.58 -19.04
N TYR A 6 -15.88 -10.24 -18.38
CA TYR A 6 -16.51 -11.10 -17.38
C TYR A 6 -17.91 -11.55 -17.84
N PRO A 7 -18.26 -12.82 -17.63
CA PRO A 7 -19.61 -13.32 -17.95
C PRO A 7 -20.71 -12.61 -17.18
N VAL A 8 -20.40 -12.17 -15.95
CA VAL A 8 -21.31 -11.42 -15.08
C VAL A 8 -20.69 -10.07 -14.75
N ALA A 9 -21.39 -8.98 -15.05
CA ALA A 9 -20.87 -7.62 -14.85
C ALA A 9 -20.36 -7.34 -13.43
N ARG A 10 -21.00 -7.91 -12.40
CA ARG A 10 -20.58 -7.75 -10.98
C ARG A 10 -19.16 -8.26 -10.69
N SER A 11 -18.70 -9.25 -11.45
CA SER A 11 -17.34 -9.78 -11.29
C SER A 11 -16.24 -8.79 -11.67
N ALA A 12 -16.58 -7.72 -12.38
CA ALA A 12 -15.66 -6.64 -12.71
C ALA A 12 -15.50 -5.59 -11.59
N LEU A 13 -16.15 -5.77 -10.43
CA LEU A 13 -16.17 -4.77 -9.35
C LEU A 13 -14.75 -4.48 -8.83
N ILE A 14 -13.98 -5.49 -8.44
CA ILE A 14 -12.62 -5.31 -7.91
C ILE A 14 -11.69 -4.65 -8.95
N PRO A 15 -11.62 -5.09 -10.21
CA PRO A 15 -10.85 -4.40 -11.24
C PRO A 15 -11.25 -2.95 -11.48
N LEU A 16 -12.53 -2.62 -11.35
CA LEU A 16 -13.00 -1.23 -11.49
C LEU A 16 -12.61 -0.37 -10.29
N LEU A 17 -12.62 -0.93 -9.08
CA LEU A 17 -12.12 -0.25 -7.88
C LEU A 17 -10.61 0.03 -7.98
N HIS A 18 -9.82 -0.94 -8.47
CA HIS A 18 -8.40 -0.72 -8.73
C HIS A 18 -8.18 0.42 -9.74
N LEU A 19 -8.92 0.43 -10.86
CA LEU A 19 -8.81 1.49 -11.86
C LEU A 19 -9.16 2.86 -11.28
N ALA A 20 -10.21 2.94 -10.46
CA ALA A 20 -10.60 4.18 -9.80
C ALA A 20 -9.51 4.67 -8.84
N GLN A 21 -8.92 3.75 -8.06
CA GLN A 21 -7.83 4.09 -7.15
C GLN A 21 -6.54 4.49 -7.89
N GLU A 22 -6.20 3.83 -9.00
CA GLU A 22 -5.07 4.23 -9.84
C GLU A 22 -5.25 5.64 -10.43
N GLN A 23 -6.48 6.03 -10.74
CA GLN A 23 -6.80 7.34 -11.30
C GLN A 23 -6.78 8.46 -10.26
N GLU A 24 -7.35 8.25 -9.08
CA GLU A 24 -7.59 9.28 -8.06
C GLU A 24 -6.67 9.15 -6.82
N GLY A 25 -5.93 8.04 -6.71
CA GLY A 25 -5.13 7.69 -5.53
C GLY A 25 -5.94 7.08 -4.40
N TRP A 26 -7.26 7.21 -4.42
CA TRP A 26 -8.20 6.68 -3.42
C TRP A 26 -9.58 6.49 -4.04
N ILE A 27 -10.49 5.79 -3.32
CA ILE A 27 -11.84 5.52 -3.80
C ILE A 27 -12.81 6.52 -3.19
N SER A 28 -13.20 7.51 -3.99
CA SER A 28 -14.14 8.56 -3.59
C SER A 28 -15.59 8.06 -3.61
N LYS A 29 -16.47 8.74 -2.84
CA LYS A 29 -17.93 8.45 -2.88
C LYS A 29 -18.53 8.57 -4.29
N PRO A 30 -18.18 9.59 -5.10
CA PRO A 30 -18.61 9.65 -6.50
C PRO A 30 -18.15 8.44 -7.34
N ALA A 31 -16.92 7.97 -7.14
CA ALA A 31 -16.40 6.78 -7.82
C ALA A 31 -17.23 5.52 -7.47
N ILE A 32 -17.56 5.33 -6.18
CA ILE A 32 -18.45 4.25 -5.74
C ILE A 32 -19.82 4.32 -6.43
N GLN A 33 -20.43 5.51 -6.48
CA GLN A 33 -21.73 5.71 -7.10
C GLN A 33 -21.69 5.43 -8.63
N PHE A 34 -20.61 5.88 -9.28
CA PHE A 34 -20.41 5.65 -10.71
C PHE A 34 -20.25 4.16 -11.03
N ILE A 35 -19.42 3.44 -10.29
CA ILE A 35 -19.21 2.00 -10.44
C ILE A 35 -20.51 1.24 -10.17
N ALA A 36 -21.24 1.60 -9.11
CA ALA A 36 -22.52 1.00 -8.77
C ALA A 36 -23.54 1.12 -9.91
N LYS A 37 -23.66 2.32 -10.49
CA LYS A 37 -24.53 2.57 -11.65
C LYS A 37 -24.11 1.74 -12.86
N MET A 38 -22.80 1.69 -13.15
CA MET A 38 -22.25 0.92 -14.26
C MET A 38 -22.55 -0.59 -14.14
N LEU A 39 -22.41 -1.13 -12.94
CA LEU A 39 -22.61 -2.56 -12.67
C LEU A 39 -24.06 -2.93 -12.31
N LYS A 40 -24.98 -1.95 -12.28
CA LYS A 40 -26.38 -2.10 -11.84
C LYS A 40 -26.47 -2.72 -10.45
N MET A 41 -25.66 -2.23 -9.51
CA MET A 41 -25.59 -2.64 -8.11
C MET A 41 -26.01 -1.49 -7.20
N ALA A 42 -26.48 -1.80 -5.99
CA ALA A 42 -26.66 -0.78 -4.97
C ALA A 42 -25.30 -0.21 -4.53
N PRO A 43 -25.15 1.12 -4.36
CA PRO A 43 -23.88 1.73 -3.92
C PRO A 43 -23.30 1.14 -2.65
N ILE A 44 -24.16 0.74 -1.70
CA ILE A 44 -23.73 0.10 -0.45
C ILE A 44 -22.98 -1.21 -0.71
N ARG A 45 -23.34 -1.98 -1.74
CA ARG A 45 -22.65 -3.23 -2.07
C ARG A 45 -21.26 -2.99 -2.64
N VAL A 46 -21.08 -1.90 -3.39
CA VAL A 46 -19.77 -1.47 -3.86
C VAL A 46 -18.91 -1.01 -2.69
N TYR A 47 -19.49 -0.24 -1.76
CA TYR A 47 -18.81 0.22 -0.55
C TYR A 47 -18.41 -0.93 0.37
N GLU A 48 -19.26 -1.94 0.56
CA GLU A 48 -18.94 -3.16 1.32
C GLU A 48 -17.65 -3.82 0.80
N VAL A 49 -17.53 -3.99 -0.50
CA VAL A 49 -16.33 -4.59 -1.10
C VAL A 49 -15.11 -3.67 -0.93
N ALA A 50 -15.26 -2.38 -1.19
CA ALA A 50 -14.19 -1.41 -1.04
C ALA A 50 -13.68 -1.30 0.40
N SER A 51 -14.57 -1.42 1.41
CA SER A 51 -14.20 -1.37 2.83
C SER A 51 -13.68 -2.71 3.38
N PHE A 52 -14.00 -3.83 2.73
CA PHE A 52 -13.55 -5.15 3.14
C PHE A 52 -12.07 -5.39 2.80
N TYR A 53 -11.60 -4.91 1.66
CA TYR A 53 -10.24 -5.13 1.19
C TYR A 53 -9.33 -3.97 1.59
N PHE A 54 -8.32 -4.22 2.42
CA PHE A 54 -7.35 -3.21 2.92
C PHE A 54 -6.49 -2.56 1.82
N MET A 55 -6.45 -3.13 0.63
CA MET A 55 -5.77 -2.53 -0.52
C MET A 55 -6.47 -1.30 -1.08
N PHE A 56 -7.71 -1.02 -0.66
CA PHE A 56 -8.47 0.13 -1.12
C PHE A 56 -8.48 1.25 -0.08
N HIS A 57 -8.04 2.43 -0.50
CA HIS A 57 -8.05 3.62 0.33
C HIS A 57 -9.38 4.35 0.20
N LEU A 58 -10.12 4.49 1.29
CA LEU A 58 -11.42 5.20 1.34
C LEU A 58 -11.28 6.67 1.75
N GLN A 59 -10.04 7.11 1.96
CA GLN A 59 -9.67 8.49 2.28
C GLN A 59 -8.52 8.92 1.38
N PRO A 60 -8.37 10.24 1.12
CA PRO A 60 -7.23 10.73 0.36
C PRO A 60 -5.89 10.32 0.98
N VAL A 61 -4.96 9.93 0.14
CA VAL A 61 -3.58 9.58 0.53
C VAL A 61 -2.58 10.56 -0.07
N GLY A 62 -1.32 10.50 0.37
CA GLY A 62 -0.25 11.34 -0.17
C GLY A 62 -0.08 11.15 -1.68
N LYS A 63 0.11 12.25 -2.40
CA LYS A 63 0.18 12.26 -3.88
C LYS A 63 1.39 11.55 -4.45
N VAL A 64 2.49 11.51 -3.71
CA VAL A 64 3.76 10.89 -4.14
C VAL A 64 3.85 9.47 -3.61
N ALA A 65 3.62 9.28 -2.31
CA ALA A 65 3.67 7.96 -1.70
C ALA A 65 2.75 7.85 -0.48
N HIS A 66 2.16 6.67 -0.34
CA HIS A 66 1.50 6.20 0.87
C HIS A 66 2.29 5.03 1.44
N PHE A 67 2.78 5.18 2.66
CA PHE A 67 3.64 4.20 3.32
C PHE A 67 2.80 3.28 4.20
N GLN A 68 2.79 1.99 3.91
CA GLN A 68 2.14 0.96 4.71
C GLN A 68 3.22 0.20 5.49
N ILE A 69 3.27 0.43 6.82
CA ILE A 69 4.29 -0.14 7.69
C ILE A 69 3.71 -1.40 8.33
N CYS A 70 4.35 -2.54 8.12
CA CYS A 70 3.97 -3.77 8.79
C CYS A 70 4.27 -3.69 10.28
N GLY A 71 3.22 -3.73 11.14
CA GLY A 71 3.30 -3.66 12.60
C GLY A 71 3.22 -5.01 13.31
N THR A 72 3.15 -6.15 12.59
CA THR A 72 3.00 -7.46 13.22
C THR A 72 4.31 -8.00 13.82
N THR A 73 4.20 -9.02 14.64
CA THR A 73 5.23 -9.53 15.57
C THR A 73 6.65 -9.54 15.02
N SER A 74 6.88 -10.12 13.83
CA SER A 74 8.24 -10.20 13.26
C SER A 74 8.81 -8.82 12.96
N CYS A 75 8.02 -7.95 12.34
CA CYS A 75 8.45 -6.58 12.02
C CYS A 75 8.60 -5.73 13.28
N MET A 76 7.73 -5.89 14.26
CA MET A 76 7.81 -5.20 15.55
C MET A 76 9.10 -5.56 16.29
N ILE A 77 9.43 -6.85 16.39
CA ILE A 77 10.68 -7.31 17.03
C ILE A 77 11.91 -6.80 16.27
N CYS A 78 11.84 -6.67 14.96
CA CYS A 78 12.94 -6.20 14.11
C CYS A 78 13.01 -4.67 13.97
N GLY A 79 12.16 -3.91 14.66
CA GLY A 79 12.26 -2.44 14.74
C GLY A 79 11.23 -1.66 13.91
N ALA A 80 10.04 -2.21 13.65
CA ALA A 80 8.96 -1.47 12.97
C ALA A 80 8.55 -0.19 13.72
N GLU A 81 8.63 -0.17 15.06
CA GLU A 81 8.37 1.02 15.87
C GLU A 81 9.30 2.19 15.54
N ASP A 82 10.56 1.89 15.20
CA ASP A 82 11.50 2.91 14.75
C ASP A 82 11.11 3.51 13.42
N LEU A 83 10.56 2.68 12.50
CA LEU A 83 10.03 3.15 11.21
C LEU A 83 8.79 4.03 11.42
N ILE A 84 7.87 3.64 12.30
CA ILE A 84 6.72 4.45 12.69
C ILE A 84 7.16 5.81 13.25
N SER A 85 8.19 5.80 14.12
CA SER A 85 8.76 7.03 14.67
C SER A 85 9.34 7.97 13.59
N VAL A 86 9.91 7.41 12.53
CA VAL A 86 10.36 8.19 11.36
C VAL A 86 9.17 8.82 10.64
N CYS A 87 8.07 8.06 10.41
CA CYS A 87 6.86 8.59 9.80
C CYS A 87 6.25 9.73 10.62
N GLN A 88 6.16 9.56 11.93
CA GLN A 88 5.64 10.58 12.84
C GLN A 88 6.43 11.88 12.80
N LYS A 89 7.74 11.81 12.61
CA LYS A 89 8.63 12.98 12.54
C LYS A 89 8.66 13.62 11.15
N LYS A 90 8.66 12.83 10.08
CA LYS A 90 8.89 13.33 8.71
C LYS A 90 7.61 13.54 7.90
N ILE A 91 6.54 12.81 8.18
CA ILE A 91 5.32 12.82 7.39
C ILE A 91 4.19 13.50 8.16
N ALA A 92 3.63 12.81 9.13
CA ALA A 92 2.54 13.34 9.96
C ALA A 92 2.50 12.60 11.30
N LYS A 93 2.06 13.29 12.34
CA LYS A 93 2.04 12.75 13.72
C LYS A 93 1.13 11.52 13.86
N ASN A 94 -0.02 11.53 13.19
CA ASN A 94 -0.98 10.44 13.27
C ASN A 94 -0.99 9.65 11.96
N ALA A 95 -1.27 8.35 12.05
CA ALA A 95 -1.56 7.52 10.89
C ALA A 95 -2.75 8.09 10.10
N HIS A 96 -2.77 7.86 8.79
CA HIS A 96 -3.76 8.37 7.83
C HIS A 96 -3.74 9.89 7.58
N ASP A 97 -3.01 10.68 8.37
CA ASP A 97 -2.83 12.10 8.09
C ASP A 97 -1.90 12.30 6.89
N ILE A 98 -2.22 13.32 6.10
CA ILE A 98 -1.38 13.72 4.96
C ILE A 98 -0.34 14.75 5.44
N SER A 99 0.88 14.64 4.96
CA SER A 99 1.96 15.59 5.22
C SER A 99 1.57 17.01 4.81
N LYS A 100 2.14 18.04 5.47
CA LYS A 100 1.82 19.46 5.22
C LYS A 100 1.98 19.89 3.76
N ASN A 101 2.87 19.26 3.03
CA ASN A 101 3.10 19.50 1.60
C ASN A 101 2.20 18.68 0.68
N GLY A 102 1.33 17.79 1.24
CA GLY A 102 0.43 16.95 0.47
C GLY A 102 1.09 15.76 -0.22
N MET A 103 2.39 15.55 -0.06
CA MET A 103 3.14 14.55 -0.81
C MET A 103 3.02 13.15 -0.24
N PHE A 104 2.98 13.01 1.08
CA PHE A 104 3.09 11.73 1.77
C PHE A 104 1.95 11.50 2.75
N SER A 105 1.64 10.23 2.96
CA SER A 105 0.81 9.74 4.07
C SER A 105 1.33 8.38 4.52
N TRP A 106 0.91 7.92 5.68
CA TRP A 106 1.34 6.63 6.21
C TRP A 106 0.25 5.97 7.05
N GLU A 107 0.31 4.67 7.15
CA GLU A 107 -0.51 3.87 8.05
C GLU A 107 0.26 2.65 8.56
N GLU A 108 -0.16 2.11 9.69
CA GLU A 108 0.28 0.81 10.17
C GLU A 108 -0.69 -0.26 9.65
N VAL A 109 -0.14 -1.36 9.12
CA VAL A 109 -0.91 -2.45 8.53
C VAL A 109 -0.53 -3.79 9.13
N GLU A 110 -1.40 -4.77 8.94
CA GLU A 110 -1.16 -6.17 9.28
C GLU A 110 -0.06 -6.80 8.42
N CYS A 111 0.30 -8.04 8.71
CA CYS A 111 1.40 -8.75 8.06
C CYS A 111 1.27 -8.78 6.53
N LEU A 112 2.27 -8.25 5.85
CA LEU A 112 2.38 -8.21 4.39
C LEU A 112 3.13 -9.43 3.79
N GLY A 113 3.53 -10.39 4.62
CA GLY A 113 4.11 -11.66 4.17
C GLY A 113 5.63 -11.66 3.93
N ALA A 114 6.34 -10.56 4.12
CA ALA A 114 7.80 -10.47 3.96
C ALA A 114 8.58 -10.65 5.27
N CYS A 115 8.10 -11.52 6.17
CA CYS A 115 8.64 -11.70 7.52
C CYS A 115 10.12 -12.12 7.57
N ALA A 116 10.60 -12.82 6.53
CA ALA A 116 12.01 -13.22 6.43
C ALA A 116 12.97 -12.03 6.32
N ASN A 117 12.49 -10.90 5.82
CA ASN A 117 13.25 -9.67 5.60
C ASN A 117 12.65 -8.49 6.37
N ALA A 118 12.16 -8.77 7.59
CA ALA A 118 11.63 -7.75 8.49
C ALA A 118 12.75 -6.81 8.99
N PRO A 119 12.40 -5.53 9.29
CA PRO A 119 11.12 -4.88 9.10
C PRO A 119 10.94 -4.36 7.67
N MET A 120 9.68 -4.18 7.25
CA MET A 120 9.39 -3.81 5.89
C MET A 120 8.28 -2.77 5.78
N VAL A 121 8.27 -2.06 4.66
CA VAL A 121 7.26 -1.08 4.27
C VAL A 121 6.82 -1.37 2.85
N GLN A 122 5.52 -1.30 2.59
CA GLN A 122 4.96 -1.29 1.24
C GLN A 122 4.70 0.15 0.78
N ILE A 123 5.05 0.45 -0.46
CA ILE A 123 4.76 1.71 -1.14
C ILE A 123 4.13 1.38 -2.49
N GLY A 124 2.85 1.62 -2.63
CA GLY A 124 2.12 1.22 -3.83
C GLY A 124 2.13 -0.29 -4.04
N LYS A 125 2.78 -0.76 -5.11
CA LYS A 125 2.90 -2.20 -5.44
C LYS A 125 4.24 -2.80 -5.00
N ASP A 126 5.15 -2.01 -4.48
CA ASP A 126 6.54 -2.39 -4.20
C ASP A 126 6.80 -2.57 -2.70
N TYR A 127 7.64 -3.55 -2.37
CA TYR A 127 8.13 -3.83 -1.03
C TYR A 127 9.54 -3.29 -0.85
N TYR A 128 9.79 -2.68 0.31
CA TYR A 128 11.10 -2.24 0.76
C TYR A 128 11.37 -2.93 2.09
N GLU A 129 12.34 -3.81 2.09
CA GLU A 129 12.59 -4.79 3.14
C GLU A 129 13.93 -4.54 3.82
N ASP A 130 14.17 -5.19 4.99
CA ASP A 130 15.41 -5.06 5.78
C ASP A 130 15.74 -3.59 6.09
N LEU A 131 14.73 -2.83 6.42
CA LEU A 131 14.84 -1.40 6.69
C LEU A 131 15.41 -1.12 8.09
N THR A 132 16.17 -0.05 8.19
CA THR A 132 16.49 0.62 9.44
C THR A 132 15.87 2.02 9.42
N ALA A 133 15.70 2.65 10.59
CA ALA A 133 15.20 4.03 10.66
C ALA A 133 15.99 4.99 9.74
N GLN A 134 17.31 4.81 9.64
CA GLN A 134 18.16 5.63 8.80
C GLN A 134 17.91 5.40 7.31
N LYS A 135 17.86 4.13 6.86
CA LYS A 135 17.56 3.76 5.47
C LYS A 135 16.18 4.22 5.07
N PHE A 136 15.19 4.03 5.93
CA PHE A 136 13.83 4.47 5.67
C PHE A 136 13.72 5.99 5.59
N SER A 137 14.39 6.71 6.50
CA SER A 137 14.48 8.17 6.43
C SER A 137 15.09 8.66 5.10
N HIS A 138 16.15 8.01 4.62
CA HIS A 138 16.78 8.31 3.33
C HIS A 138 15.84 8.01 2.15
N LEU A 139 15.11 6.89 2.21
CA LEU A 139 14.13 6.51 1.19
C LEU A 139 13.03 7.57 1.04
N ILE A 140 12.52 8.11 2.15
CA ILE A 140 11.55 9.22 2.13
C ILE A 140 12.16 10.45 1.46
N ASP A 141 13.43 10.78 1.75
CA ASP A 141 14.10 11.93 1.16
C ASP A 141 14.34 11.74 -0.36
N GLU A 142 14.68 10.54 -0.82
CA GLU A 142 14.78 10.22 -2.24
C GLU A 142 13.45 10.42 -2.98
N LEU A 143 12.35 9.90 -2.42
CA LEU A 143 11.01 10.09 -2.97
C LEU A 143 10.59 11.57 -2.99
N ALA A 144 10.95 12.35 -1.96
CA ALA A 144 10.70 13.79 -1.92
C ALA A 144 11.43 14.55 -3.04
N ASN A 145 12.59 14.03 -3.45
CA ASN A 145 13.38 14.58 -4.56
C ASN A 145 12.99 14.00 -5.93
N GLY A 146 11.90 13.22 -6.01
CA GLY A 146 11.41 12.61 -7.26
C GLY A 146 12.23 11.40 -7.75
N LYS A 147 13.11 10.85 -6.91
CA LYS A 147 13.86 9.64 -7.21
C LYS A 147 13.11 8.42 -6.66
N ILE A 148 12.92 7.41 -7.50
CA ILE A 148 12.29 6.15 -7.10
C ILE A 148 13.38 5.19 -6.62
N PRO A 149 13.41 4.80 -5.33
CA PRO A 149 14.38 3.85 -4.82
C PRO A 149 14.16 2.45 -5.42
N THR A 150 15.20 1.63 -5.44
CA THR A 150 15.07 0.25 -5.91
C THR A 150 14.29 -0.59 -4.88
N PRO A 151 13.17 -1.24 -5.28
CA PRO A 151 12.43 -2.13 -4.39
C PRO A 151 13.22 -3.35 -3.94
N GLY A 152 12.73 -4.00 -2.89
CA GLY A 152 13.30 -5.23 -2.32
C GLY A 152 14.19 -4.99 -1.10
N PRO A 153 15.04 -5.96 -0.76
CA PRO A 153 15.89 -5.90 0.42
C PRO A 153 16.92 -4.77 0.33
N GLN A 154 16.89 -3.88 1.30
CA GLN A 154 17.77 -2.70 1.35
C GLN A 154 19.19 -3.00 1.87
N ASN A 155 19.48 -4.25 2.19
CA ASN A 155 20.81 -4.75 2.62
C ASN A 155 21.36 -5.83 1.69
N ASN A 156 20.78 -6.02 0.51
CA ASN A 156 21.13 -7.07 -0.46
C ASN A 156 20.95 -8.51 0.07
N ARG A 157 20.14 -8.70 1.10
CA ARG A 157 19.81 -10.02 1.66
C ARG A 157 18.53 -10.55 1.01
N TYR A 158 18.68 -11.29 -0.06
CA TYR A 158 17.54 -11.95 -0.70
C TYR A 158 17.10 -13.15 0.11
N CYS A 159 15.76 -13.33 0.27
CA CYS A 159 15.21 -14.51 0.92
C CYS A 159 15.59 -15.78 0.15
N LEU A 160 15.86 -16.87 0.86
CA LEU A 160 16.20 -18.17 0.26
C LEU A 160 15.16 -18.67 -0.76
N LEU A 161 13.91 -18.28 -0.62
CA LEU A 161 12.84 -18.60 -1.58
C LEU A 161 13.06 -18.01 -2.98
N TYR A 162 13.84 -16.92 -3.09
CA TYR A 162 14.19 -16.33 -4.39
C TYR A 162 15.49 -16.92 -5.00
N THR A 163 16.25 -17.66 -4.21
CA THR A 163 17.56 -18.19 -4.62
C THR A 163 17.60 -19.70 -4.69
N SER A 164 16.60 -20.41 -4.16
CA SER A 164 16.48 -21.86 -4.18
C SER A 164 15.26 -22.28 -4.99
N PRO A 165 15.36 -23.31 -5.84
CA PRO A 165 14.19 -23.90 -6.46
C PRO A 165 13.23 -24.37 -5.35
N SER A 166 11.96 -24.07 -5.51
CA SER A 166 10.91 -24.56 -4.61
C SER A 166 10.89 -26.09 -4.67
N PRO A 167 10.69 -26.77 -3.55
CA PRO A 167 10.48 -28.23 -3.57
C PRO A 167 9.26 -28.67 -4.40
N ARG A 168 8.47 -27.71 -4.91
CA ARG A 168 7.28 -27.94 -5.75
C ARG A 168 7.52 -27.64 -7.24
N ASP A 169 8.67 -27.11 -7.59
CA ASP A 169 9.13 -26.87 -8.97
C ASP A 169 9.98 -28.05 -9.42
#